data_a30e5faf9f9cac74d27f425b11c2e0ad
#
_entry.id   a30e5faf9f9cac74d27f425b11c2e0ad
#
_cell.length_a   1.000
_cell.length_b   1.000
_cell.length_c   1.000
_cell.angle_alpha   90.00
_cell.angle_beta   90.00
_cell.angle_gamma   90.00
#
_symmetry.space_group_name_H-M   'P 1'
#
loop_
_entity.id
_entity.type
_entity.pdbx_description
1 polymer ?
#
loop_
_entity_poly.entity_id
_entity_poly.type
_entity_poly.pdbx_seq_one_letter_code
_entity_poly.pdbx_strand_id
1 'polypeptide(L)'
;PGLGELPRLVRTAPEWAVLRPSWFMQNFTGEHLVAQGVRDGEVVTATGDGRVAFVDATDIAAVAVRALTDPEPHNTEHVLTGPGALSYSEATSIIAARTGRPVRHRPVGTAEFAARLTAAGIPAEFARVLAVLDEDIRHGAEDRVTAVVEQVTGRPARSFETFVEEEIR
;
A
#
# COMPACT_ATOMS: atom_id res chain seq x y z
N PRO A 1 20.72 -12.24 6.42
CA PRO A 1 20.21 -12.00 5.07
C PRO A 1 19.22 -10.87 5.13
N GLY A 2 19.41 -9.83 4.31
CA GLY A 2 18.44 -8.74 4.20
C GLY A 2 17.22 -9.17 3.39
N LEU A 3 16.11 -8.42 3.52
CA LEU A 3 14.87 -8.70 2.79
C LEU A 3 15.06 -8.83 1.27
N GLY A 4 16.08 -8.18 0.69
CA GLY A 4 16.42 -8.27 -0.73
C GLY A 4 17.02 -9.61 -1.17
N GLU A 5 17.46 -10.48 -0.26
CA GLU A 5 18.00 -11.81 -0.60
C GLU A 5 16.90 -12.87 -0.74
N LEU A 6 15.76 -12.70 -0.07
CA LEU A 6 14.67 -13.66 -0.09
C LEU A 6 14.16 -13.98 -1.51
N PRO A 7 13.90 -12.99 -2.39
CA PRO A 7 13.47 -13.28 -3.75
C PRO A 7 14.49 -14.10 -4.55
N ARG A 8 15.80 -13.89 -4.30
CA ARG A 8 16.85 -14.67 -4.98
C ARG A 8 16.84 -16.13 -4.53
N LEU A 9 16.66 -16.38 -3.24
CA LEU A 9 16.55 -17.75 -2.70
C LEU A 9 15.30 -18.46 -3.20
N VAL A 10 14.15 -17.78 -3.19
CA VAL A 10 12.89 -18.35 -3.67
C VAL A 10 12.99 -18.80 -5.14
N ARG A 11 13.64 -18.02 -5.99
CA ARG A 11 13.84 -18.35 -7.41
C ARG A 11 14.72 -19.59 -7.66
N THR A 12 15.36 -20.17 -6.65
CA THR A 12 16.11 -21.43 -6.79
C THR A 12 15.21 -22.67 -6.64
N ALA A 13 13.97 -22.51 -6.19
CA ALA A 13 12.99 -23.58 -6.13
C ALA A 13 12.47 -23.94 -7.54
N PRO A 14 12.09 -25.19 -7.81
CA PRO A 14 11.52 -25.59 -9.09
C PRO A 14 10.15 -24.94 -9.37
N GLU A 15 9.42 -24.61 -8.32
CA GLU A 15 8.12 -23.93 -8.36
C GLU A 15 8.13 -22.76 -7.39
N TRP A 16 7.86 -21.56 -7.89
CA TRP A 16 7.91 -20.36 -7.05
C TRP A 16 6.99 -19.24 -7.54
N ALA A 17 6.61 -18.37 -6.65
CA ALA A 17 6.04 -17.06 -6.96
C ALA A 17 6.47 -16.05 -5.88
N VAL A 18 6.72 -14.82 -6.29
CA VAL A 18 6.99 -13.71 -5.38
C VAL A 18 5.91 -12.66 -5.57
N LEU A 19 5.16 -12.36 -4.52
CA LEU A 19 4.17 -11.28 -4.53
C LEU A 19 4.84 -10.01 -4.02
N ARG A 20 4.73 -8.96 -4.81
CA ARG A 20 5.25 -7.62 -4.50
C ARG A 20 4.11 -6.60 -4.52
N PRO A 21 3.29 -6.60 -3.47
CA PRO A 21 2.20 -5.63 -3.39
C PRO A 21 2.74 -4.23 -3.15
N SER A 22 2.04 -3.24 -3.72
CA SER A 22 2.14 -1.84 -3.34
C SER A 22 1.53 -1.62 -1.95
N TRP A 23 1.34 -0.39 -1.52
CA TRP A 23 0.78 -0.07 -0.21
C TRP A 23 -0.68 -0.52 -0.11
N PHE A 24 -1.06 -1.05 1.07
CA PHE A 24 -2.37 -1.67 1.26
C PHE A 24 -3.46 -0.64 1.54
N MET A 25 -4.63 -0.82 0.94
CA MET A 25 -5.84 -0.06 1.29
C MET A 25 -6.18 -0.22 2.78
N GLN A 26 -5.90 -1.37 3.39
CA GLN A 26 -6.14 -1.66 4.79
C GLN A 26 -5.35 -0.75 5.76
N ASN A 27 -4.33 -0.04 5.28
CA ASN A 27 -3.67 0.98 6.09
C ASN A 27 -4.60 2.13 6.50
N PHE A 28 -5.71 2.31 5.79
CA PHE A 28 -6.75 3.31 6.12
C PHE A 28 -7.80 2.79 7.12
N THR A 29 -7.68 1.54 7.58
CA THR A 29 -8.60 0.91 8.55
C THR A 29 -7.85 0.31 9.74
N GLY A 30 -8.58 -0.13 10.77
CA GLY A 30 -8.00 -0.78 11.96
C GLY A 30 -7.12 0.16 12.79
N GLU A 31 -6.01 -0.35 13.30
CA GLU A 31 -5.10 0.34 14.24
C GLU A 31 -3.89 0.99 13.57
N HIS A 32 -3.82 1.00 12.24
CA HIS A 32 -2.72 1.64 11.52
C HIS A 32 -2.70 3.16 11.74
N LEU A 33 -1.52 3.79 11.75
CA LEU A 33 -1.38 5.23 12.00
C LEU A 33 -2.14 6.10 10.98
N VAL A 34 -2.19 5.66 9.71
CA VAL A 34 -2.99 6.33 8.68
C VAL A 34 -4.48 6.26 9.03
N ALA A 35 -4.98 5.10 9.46
CA ALA A 35 -6.36 4.93 9.90
C ALA A 35 -6.69 5.80 11.13
N GLN A 36 -5.74 5.95 12.04
CA GLN A 36 -5.87 6.86 13.17
C GLN A 36 -6.00 8.31 12.69
N GLY A 37 -5.15 8.74 11.75
CA GLY A 37 -5.25 10.04 11.12
C GLY A 37 -6.59 10.27 10.40
N VAL A 38 -7.16 9.25 9.75
CA VAL A 38 -8.51 9.32 9.17
C VAL A 38 -9.56 9.57 10.24
N ARG A 39 -9.50 8.88 11.39
CA ARG A 39 -10.42 9.10 12.52
C ARG A 39 -10.27 10.49 13.13
N ASP A 40 -9.05 11.00 13.22
CA ASP A 40 -8.71 12.31 13.78
C ASP A 40 -8.94 13.48 12.79
N GLY A 41 -9.23 13.18 11.52
CA GLY A 41 -9.47 14.17 10.47
C GLY A 41 -8.20 14.70 9.79
N GLU A 42 -7.01 14.19 10.12
CA GLU A 42 -5.75 14.60 9.51
C GLU A 42 -4.78 13.43 9.36
N VAL A 43 -4.49 13.06 8.11
CA VAL A 43 -3.46 12.06 7.76
C VAL A 43 -2.14 12.78 7.51
N VAL A 44 -1.10 12.42 8.26
CA VAL A 44 0.23 13.03 8.13
C VAL A 44 1.20 12.04 7.51
N THR A 45 1.86 12.42 6.41
CA THR A 45 2.89 11.61 5.75
C THR A 45 4.02 12.48 5.20
N ALA A 46 5.13 11.87 4.80
CA ALA A 46 6.21 12.58 4.11
C ALA A 46 6.16 12.42 2.58
N THR A 47 5.08 11.84 2.05
CA THR A 47 4.92 11.53 0.61
C THR A 47 4.72 12.76 -0.29
N GLY A 48 4.44 13.95 0.27
CA GLY A 48 4.09 15.12 -0.55
C GLY A 48 2.93 14.83 -1.49
N ASP A 49 3.10 15.14 -2.78
CA ASP A 49 2.12 14.86 -3.85
C ASP A 49 2.40 13.52 -4.56
N GLY A 50 3.34 12.71 -4.06
CA GLY A 50 3.65 11.39 -4.60
C GLY A 50 2.43 10.48 -4.59
N ARG A 51 2.34 9.64 -5.63
CA ARG A 51 1.18 8.79 -5.89
C ARG A 51 1.48 7.34 -5.56
N VAL A 52 0.47 6.62 -5.11
CA VAL A 52 0.53 5.22 -4.72
C VAL A 52 -0.64 4.49 -5.34
N ALA A 53 -0.39 3.38 -6.02
CA ALA A 53 -1.44 2.51 -6.52
C ALA A 53 -1.87 1.53 -5.41
N PHE A 54 -2.61 2.03 -4.41
CA PHE A 54 -3.04 1.24 -3.25
C PHE A 54 -3.77 -0.03 -3.68
N VAL A 55 -3.38 -1.17 -3.10
CA VAL A 55 -3.93 -2.49 -3.42
C VAL A 55 -4.74 -3.05 -2.26
N ASP A 56 -5.87 -3.71 -2.56
CA ASP A 56 -6.67 -4.38 -1.55
C ASP A 56 -6.05 -5.72 -1.13
N ALA A 57 -6.04 -6.01 0.16
CA ALA A 57 -5.51 -7.28 0.69
C ALA A 57 -6.25 -8.51 0.15
N THR A 58 -7.55 -8.38 -0.21
CA THR A 58 -8.31 -9.48 -0.81
C THR A 58 -7.83 -9.78 -2.23
N ASP A 59 -7.36 -8.80 -2.98
CA ASP A 59 -6.77 -8.99 -4.29
C ASP A 59 -5.40 -9.66 -4.19
N ILE A 60 -4.59 -9.28 -3.19
CA ILE A 60 -3.33 -9.95 -2.89
C ILE A 60 -3.57 -11.42 -2.55
N ALA A 61 -4.56 -11.70 -1.68
CA ALA A 61 -4.93 -13.05 -1.31
C ALA A 61 -5.43 -13.87 -2.51
N ALA A 62 -6.22 -13.28 -3.40
CA ALA A 62 -6.71 -13.94 -4.60
C ALA A 62 -5.57 -14.36 -5.54
N VAL A 63 -4.57 -13.48 -5.75
CA VAL A 63 -3.37 -13.83 -6.53
C VAL A 63 -2.54 -14.89 -5.83
N ALA A 64 -2.39 -14.82 -4.50
CA ALA A 64 -1.69 -15.85 -3.73
C ALA A 64 -2.33 -17.23 -3.87
N VAL A 65 -3.67 -17.30 -3.80
CA VAL A 65 -4.42 -18.56 -4.00
C VAL A 65 -4.12 -19.13 -5.39
N ARG A 66 -4.20 -18.30 -6.44
CA ARG A 66 -3.89 -18.74 -7.81
C ARG A 66 -2.45 -19.26 -7.93
N ALA A 67 -1.49 -18.51 -7.40
CA ALA A 67 -0.07 -18.90 -7.44
C ALA A 67 0.23 -20.22 -6.70
N LEU A 68 -0.61 -20.60 -5.72
CA LEU A 68 -0.46 -21.84 -4.95
C LEU A 68 -1.28 -23.02 -5.50
N THR A 69 -2.30 -22.77 -6.33
CA THR A 69 -3.27 -23.79 -6.74
C THR A 69 -3.36 -24.00 -8.25
N ASP A 70 -2.80 -23.14 -9.06
CA ASP A 70 -2.78 -23.32 -10.51
C ASP A 70 -1.97 -24.55 -10.90
N PRO A 71 -2.42 -25.31 -11.90
CA PRO A 71 -1.72 -26.53 -12.33
C PRO A 71 -0.30 -26.27 -12.81
N GLU A 72 -0.06 -25.11 -13.42
CA GLU A 72 1.25 -24.67 -13.90
C GLU A 72 1.85 -23.68 -12.92
N PRO A 73 3.10 -23.89 -12.46
CA PRO A 73 3.79 -22.97 -11.56
C PRO A 73 3.98 -21.61 -12.22
N HIS A 74 3.70 -20.54 -11.49
CA HIS A 74 3.82 -19.17 -12.05
C HIS A 74 5.26 -18.80 -12.39
N ASN A 75 6.23 -19.23 -11.58
CA ASN A 75 7.66 -18.98 -11.73
C ASN A 75 8.00 -17.52 -12.08
N THR A 76 7.31 -16.57 -11.43
CA THR A 76 7.43 -15.14 -11.71
C THR A 76 7.22 -14.28 -10.47
N GLU A 77 7.56 -13.00 -10.60
CA GLU A 77 7.21 -11.96 -9.63
C GLU A 77 5.93 -11.26 -10.07
N HIS A 78 4.99 -11.14 -9.16
CA HIS A 78 3.72 -10.44 -9.33
C HIS A 78 3.78 -9.09 -8.61
N VAL A 79 3.93 -8.01 -9.36
CA VAL A 79 3.79 -6.66 -8.81
C VAL A 79 2.31 -6.31 -8.76
N LEU A 80 1.76 -6.24 -7.55
CA LEU A 80 0.32 -6.10 -7.32
C LEU A 80 -0.01 -4.66 -6.95
N THR A 81 -0.91 -4.06 -7.71
CA THR A 81 -1.39 -2.70 -7.50
C THR A 81 -2.91 -2.65 -7.58
N GLY A 82 -3.49 -1.59 -7.02
CA GLY A 82 -4.85 -1.21 -7.36
C GLY A 82 -4.97 -0.70 -8.79
N PRO A 83 -6.20 -0.37 -9.23
CA PRO A 83 -6.50 0.01 -10.61
C PRO A 83 -6.09 1.45 -10.96
N GLY A 84 -5.70 2.25 -9.99
CA GLY A 84 -5.28 3.64 -10.16
C GLY A 84 -4.31 4.09 -9.07
N ALA A 85 -3.38 4.98 -9.42
CA ALA A 85 -2.49 5.60 -8.45
C ALA A 85 -3.13 6.89 -7.90
N LEU A 86 -3.07 7.09 -6.59
CA LEU A 86 -3.64 8.22 -5.85
C LEU A 86 -2.58 8.83 -4.94
N SER A 87 -2.55 10.15 -4.83
CA SER A 87 -1.86 10.81 -3.71
C SER A 87 -2.66 10.62 -2.41
N TYR A 88 -2.01 10.80 -1.26
CA TYR A 88 -2.73 10.80 0.03
C TYR A 88 -3.76 11.93 0.11
N SER A 89 -3.54 13.04 -0.60
CA SER A 89 -4.49 14.14 -0.73
C SER A 89 -5.77 13.71 -1.45
N GLU A 90 -5.62 12.99 -2.58
CA GLU A 90 -6.75 12.42 -3.33
C GLU A 90 -7.47 11.34 -2.50
N ALA A 91 -6.71 10.43 -1.87
CA ALA A 91 -7.29 9.38 -1.02
C ALA A 91 -8.11 9.95 0.15
N THR A 92 -7.58 10.94 0.87
CA THR A 92 -8.33 11.61 1.96
C THR A 92 -9.55 12.37 1.45
N SER A 93 -9.49 12.95 0.25
CA SER A 93 -10.64 13.61 -0.38
C SER A 93 -11.75 12.62 -0.72
N ILE A 94 -11.41 11.43 -1.25
CA ILE A 94 -12.36 10.34 -1.49
C ILE A 94 -13.02 9.90 -0.18
N ILE A 95 -12.24 9.69 0.88
CA ILE A 95 -12.76 9.32 2.20
C ILE A 95 -13.72 10.39 2.73
N ALA A 96 -13.31 11.68 2.67
CA ALA A 96 -14.15 12.78 3.14
C ALA A 96 -15.47 12.87 2.38
N ALA A 97 -15.43 12.73 1.05
CA ALA A 97 -16.63 12.77 0.20
C ALA A 97 -17.62 11.61 0.50
N ARG A 98 -17.09 10.42 0.79
CA ARG A 98 -17.92 9.21 1.02
C ARG A 98 -18.46 9.12 2.44
N THR A 99 -17.66 9.53 3.44
CA THR A 99 -18.06 9.45 4.86
C THR A 99 -18.81 10.69 5.36
N GLY A 100 -18.77 11.81 4.62
CA GLY A 100 -19.29 13.10 5.06
C GLY A 100 -18.48 13.74 6.20
N ARG A 101 -17.32 13.17 6.58
CA ARG A 101 -16.44 13.69 7.64
C ARG A 101 -15.23 14.39 7.02
N PRO A 102 -14.83 15.57 7.51
CA PRO A 102 -13.65 16.24 6.99
C PRO A 102 -12.40 15.42 7.33
N VAL A 103 -11.67 15.01 6.31
CA VAL A 103 -10.35 14.37 6.42
C VAL A 103 -9.42 15.04 5.42
N ARG A 104 -8.24 15.44 5.86
CA ARG A 104 -7.25 16.07 4.99
C ARG A 104 -5.88 15.41 5.11
N HIS A 105 -5.11 15.47 4.05
CA HIS A 105 -3.69 15.14 4.07
C HIS A 105 -2.87 16.36 4.50
N ARG A 106 -1.91 16.16 5.40
CA ARG A 106 -0.90 17.14 5.78
C ARG A 106 0.50 16.60 5.46
N PRO A 107 1.09 17.02 4.34
CA PRO A 107 2.45 16.65 4.01
C PRO A 107 3.45 17.32 4.97
N VAL A 108 4.46 16.57 5.40
CA VAL A 108 5.56 17.06 6.24
C VAL A 108 6.91 16.67 5.65
N GLY A 109 7.99 17.18 6.24
CA GLY A 109 9.34 16.73 5.89
C GLY A 109 9.67 15.35 6.50
N THR A 110 10.59 14.63 5.85
CA THR A 110 11.04 13.27 6.24
C THR A 110 11.48 13.22 7.71
N ALA A 111 12.24 14.22 8.18
CA ALA A 111 12.70 14.28 9.58
C ALA A 111 11.54 14.49 10.57
N GLU A 112 10.56 15.35 10.25
CA GLU A 112 9.38 15.55 11.09
C GLU A 112 8.53 14.28 11.14
N PHE A 113 8.34 13.60 10.01
CA PHE A 113 7.59 12.35 9.96
C PHE A 113 8.26 11.26 10.82
N ALA A 114 9.58 11.06 10.68
CA ALA A 114 10.31 10.11 11.52
C ALA A 114 10.18 10.40 13.03
N ALA A 115 10.24 11.69 13.42
CA ALA A 115 10.05 12.10 14.81
C ALA A 115 8.63 11.78 15.31
N ARG A 116 7.59 12.00 14.49
CA ARG A 116 6.20 11.66 14.80
C ARG A 116 6.00 10.15 14.99
N LEU A 117 6.55 9.34 14.09
CA LEU A 117 6.49 7.89 14.20
C LEU A 117 7.17 7.41 15.49
N THR A 118 8.30 8.00 15.84
CA THR A 118 9.01 7.69 17.11
C THR A 118 8.17 8.08 18.32
N ALA A 119 7.54 9.23 18.31
CA ALA A 119 6.63 9.68 19.38
C ALA A 119 5.40 8.78 19.51
N ALA A 120 4.95 8.14 18.42
CA ALA A 120 3.89 7.13 18.41
C ALA A 120 4.35 5.73 18.86
N GLY A 121 5.61 5.58 19.32
CA GLY A 121 6.13 4.33 19.87
C GLY A 121 6.87 3.44 18.87
N ILE A 122 7.07 3.87 17.62
CA ILE A 122 7.85 3.12 16.64
C ILE A 122 9.35 3.29 16.96
N PRO A 123 10.14 2.20 16.98
CA PRO A 123 11.59 2.30 17.19
C PRO A 123 12.24 3.27 16.20
N ALA A 124 13.12 4.15 16.68
CA ALA A 124 13.65 5.27 15.91
C ALA A 124 14.34 4.86 14.59
N GLU A 125 15.00 3.70 14.57
CA GLU A 125 15.60 3.17 13.34
C GLU A 125 14.56 2.79 12.31
N PHE A 126 13.49 2.13 12.74
CA PHE A 126 12.39 1.73 11.86
C PHE A 126 11.57 2.95 11.41
N ALA A 127 11.35 3.93 12.29
CA ALA A 127 10.72 5.19 11.95
C ALA A 127 11.46 5.93 10.82
N ARG A 128 12.80 5.93 10.85
CA ARG A 128 13.61 6.50 9.75
C ARG A 128 13.45 5.73 8.44
N VAL A 129 13.39 4.40 8.49
CA VAL A 129 13.15 3.57 7.30
C VAL A 129 11.79 3.92 6.68
N LEU A 130 10.72 3.98 7.48
CA LEU A 130 9.39 4.35 7.00
C LEU A 130 9.36 5.75 6.38
N ALA A 131 10.05 6.71 7.01
CA ALA A 131 10.12 8.07 6.48
C ALA A 131 10.89 8.17 5.15
N VAL A 132 11.90 7.33 4.93
CA VAL A 132 12.60 7.22 3.64
C VAL A 132 11.70 6.60 2.58
N LEU A 133 10.91 5.57 2.93
CA LEU A 133 9.93 4.98 2.00
C LEU A 133 8.89 6.02 1.56
N ASP A 134 8.42 6.88 2.46
CA ASP A 134 7.53 7.99 2.10
C ASP A 134 8.22 8.99 1.16
N GLU A 135 9.51 9.27 1.37
CA GLU A 135 10.30 10.13 0.49
C GLU A 135 10.48 9.51 -0.91
N ASP A 136 10.68 8.20 -0.99
CA ASP A 136 10.71 7.46 -2.27
C ASP A 136 9.37 7.57 -3.00
N ILE A 137 8.23 7.48 -2.27
CA ILE A 137 6.90 7.75 -2.85
C ILE A 137 6.81 9.18 -3.39
N ARG A 138 7.29 10.16 -2.66
CA ARG A 138 7.35 11.57 -3.13
C ARG A 138 8.06 11.71 -4.47
N HIS A 139 9.05 10.87 -4.72
CA HIS A 139 9.83 10.84 -5.95
C HIS A 139 9.28 9.88 -7.02
N GLY A 140 8.09 9.31 -6.80
CA GLY A 140 7.36 8.50 -7.79
C GLY A 140 7.66 7.00 -7.77
N ALA A 141 8.30 6.48 -6.73
CA ALA A 141 8.64 5.05 -6.66
C ALA A 141 7.42 4.11 -6.73
N GLU A 142 6.23 4.59 -6.29
CA GLU A 142 4.98 3.82 -6.28
C GLU A 142 3.94 4.32 -7.31
N ASP A 143 4.31 5.29 -8.16
CA ASP A 143 3.43 5.82 -9.21
C ASP A 143 3.44 4.91 -10.45
N ARG A 144 2.92 3.69 -10.27
CA ARG A 144 2.75 2.72 -11.35
C ARG A 144 1.50 1.87 -11.11
N VAL A 145 0.82 1.52 -12.18
CA VAL A 145 -0.33 0.61 -12.18
C VAL A 145 -0.01 -0.61 -13.02
N THR A 146 -0.38 -1.79 -12.53
CA THR A 146 -0.25 -3.06 -13.25
C THR A 146 -1.62 -3.72 -13.43
N ALA A 147 -1.77 -4.55 -14.45
CA ALA A 147 -2.97 -5.36 -14.67
C ALA A 147 -2.85 -6.77 -14.07
N VAL A 148 -1.87 -7.02 -13.20
CA VAL A 148 -1.53 -8.37 -12.73
C VAL A 148 -2.68 -9.01 -11.96
N VAL A 149 -3.41 -8.26 -11.12
CA VAL A 149 -4.57 -8.80 -10.41
C VAL A 149 -5.58 -9.37 -11.39
N GLU A 150 -5.96 -8.60 -12.40
CA GLU A 150 -6.93 -9.02 -13.41
C GLU A 150 -6.41 -10.19 -14.27
N GLN A 151 -5.17 -10.11 -14.70
CA GLN A 151 -4.54 -11.17 -15.51
C GLN A 151 -4.49 -12.53 -14.80
N VAL A 152 -4.21 -12.52 -13.49
CA VAL A 152 -4.08 -13.75 -12.71
C VAL A 152 -5.43 -14.26 -12.20
N THR A 153 -6.33 -13.36 -11.78
CA THR A 153 -7.59 -13.75 -11.12
C THR A 153 -8.79 -13.77 -12.05
N GLY A 154 -8.71 -13.15 -13.23
CA GLY A 154 -9.82 -12.97 -14.16
C GLY A 154 -10.82 -11.90 -13.74
N ARG A 155 -10.54 -11.12 -12.70
CA ARG A 155 -11.39 -10.01 -12.23
C ARG A 155 -10.56 -8.75 -12.00
N PRO A 156 -11.11 -7.55 -12.25
CA PRO A 156 -10.41 -6.31 -12.02
C PRO A 156 -10.04 -6.13 -10.53
N ALA A 157 -8.92 -5.46 -10.27
CA ALA A 157 -8.56 -5.05 -8.92
C ALA A 157 -9.62 -4.12 -8.32
N ARG A 158 -9.88 -4.26 -7.01
CA ARG A 158 -10.83 -3.40 -6.27
C ARG A 158 -10.36 -1.95 -6.29
N SER A 159 -11.27 -1.01 -6.55
CA SER A 159 -10.95 0.41 -6.51
C SER A 159 -10.89 0.94 -5.07
N PHE A 160 -10.17 2.05 -4.87
CA PHE A 160 -10.10 2.69 -3.56
C PHE A 160 -11.46 3.24 -3.13
N GLU A 161 -12.26 3.74 -4.08
CA GLU A 161 -13.63 4.21 -3.84
C GLU A 161 -14.53 3.08 -3.31
N THR A 162 -14.50 1.91 -3.95
CA THR A 162 -15.26 0.72 -3.50
C THR A 162 -14.81 0.29 -2.11
N PHE A 163 -13.49 0.27 -1.87
CA PHE A 163 -12.95 -0.03 -0.55
C PHE A 163 -13.46 0.93 0.53
N VAL A 164 -13.45 2.24 0.25
CA VAL A 164 -13.93 3.26 1.20
C VAL A 164 -15.42 3.08 1.49
N GLU A 165 -16.25 2.80 0.48
CA GLU A 165 -17.70 2.58 0.65
C GLU A 165 -18.01 1.40 1.57
N GLU A 166 -17.21 0.34 1.49
CA GLU A 166 -17.49 -0.91 2.21
C GLU A 166 -16.82 -0.96 3.59
N GLU A 167 -15.63 -0.36 3.74
CA GLU A 167 -14.77 -0.58 4.92
C GLU A 167 -14.62 0.65 5.82
N ILE A 168 -14.87 1.87 5.33
CA ILE A 168 -14.68 3.10 6.11
C ILE A 168 -16.05 3.74 6.39
N ARG A 169 -16.45 3.76 7.66
CA ARG A 169 -17.74 4.28 8.14
C ARG A 169 -17.56 5.51 9.03
#